data_85aac8991d54cc49091c033a6fa14b9e
#
_entry.id   85aac8991d54cc49091c033a6fa14b9e
#
_cell.length_a   1.000
_cell.length_b   1.000
_cell.length_c   1.000
_cell.angle_alpha   90.00
_cell.angle_beta   90.00
_cell.angle_gamma   90.00
#
_symmetry.space_group_name_H-M   'P 1'
#
loop_
_entity.id
_entity.type
_entity.pdbx_description
1 polymer ?
#
loop_
_entity_poly.entity_id
_entity_poly.type
_entity_poly.pdbx_seq_one_letter_code
_entity_poly.pdbx_strand_id
1 'polypeptide(L)'
;NYDQLESLPEGMGRFHCLYNAGTNPGYEPLTILQTKGHGHFIGCSLSMQSWLPNYLGYLEAPEFIYIDTEDKSVPTIVGSGLEDYFNGGWYFREGEFCGELHGVPIKDPLRSMVSMYRYHEQDAICFNESFIFDFINPRKPEQTRPFKFSSAAFWYQDKAVPLAFKLPEKEKLVDWYRMRDTDHQA
;
A
#
# COMPACT_ATOMS: atom_id res chain seq x y z
N ASN A 1 -7.81 19.32 -16.38
CA ASN A 1 -9.16 19.77 -16.77
C ASN A 1 -10.13 19.26 -15.71
N TYR A 2 -11.19 20.01 -15.43
CA TYR A 2 -12.31 19.58 -14.58
C TYR A 2 -13.60 20.17 -15.17
N ASP A 3 -14.70 19.41 -15.00
CA ASP A 3 -16.04 19.84 -15.35
C ASP A 3 -16.94 19.75 -14.13
N GLN A 4 -17.84 20.70 -13.99
CA GLN A 4 -18.88 20.67 -12.96
C GLN A 4 -20.16 20.14 -13.59
N LEU A 5 -20.66 19.01 -13.09
CA LEU A 5 -21.89 18.39 -13.53
C LEU A 5 -23.04 18.83 -12.64
N GLU A 6 -24.23 19.06 -13.23
CA GLU A 6 -25.47 19.34 -12.47
C GLU A 6 -25.93 18.11 -11.68
N SER A 7 -25.68 16.91 -12.22
CA SER A 7 -25.94 15.62 -11.56
C SER A 7 -24.90 14.59 -11.97
N LEU A 8 -24.62 13.63 -11.10
CA LEU A 8 -23.76 12.51 -11.46
C LEU A 8 -24.52 11.56 -12.38
N PRO A 9 -23.90 11.11 -13.50
CA PRO A 9 -24.44 10.06 -14.33
C PRO A 9 -24.74 8.79 -13.53
N GLU A 10 -25.75 8.04 -13.95
CA GLU A 10 -26.08 6.75 -13.36
C GLU A 10 -24.87 5.79 -13.51
N GLY A 11 -24.55 5.05 -12.44
CA GLY A 11 -23.43 4.12 -12.41
C GLY A 11 -22.06 4.77 -12.23
N MET A 12 -21.95 6.10 -12.13
CA MET A 12 -20.68 6.75 -11.88
C MET A 12 -20.20 6.49 -10.44
N GLY A 13 -19.03 5.85 -10.31
CA GLY A 13 -18.35 5.66 -9.04
C GLY A 13 -17.77 6.96 -8.47
N ARG A 14 -17.66 7.01 -7.16
CA ARG A 14 -17.02 8.11 -6.43
C ARG A 14 -15.60 7.73 -6.10
N PHE A 15 -14.68 8.60 -6.41
CA PHE A 15 -13.26 8.42 -6.10
C PHE A 15 -13.03 8.52 -4.58
N HIS A 16 -12.28 7.57 -4.07
CA HIS A 16 -11.83 7.52 -2.68
C HIS A 16 -10.32 7.40 -2.62
N CYS A 17 -9.75 7.98 -1.58
CA CYS A 17 -8.35 7.82 -1.22
C CYS A 17 -8.25 7.59 0.28
N LEU A 18 -7.51 6.55 0.69
CA LEU A 18 -7.18 6.28 2.09
C LEU A 18 -5.69 6.38 2.29
N TYR A 19 -5.27 7.38 3.07
CA TYR A 19 -3.90 7.45 3.58
C TYR A 19 -3.80 6.70 4.91
N ASN A 20 -2.77 5.88 5.06
CA ASN A 20 -2.43 5.19 6.30
C ASN A 20 -0.93 5.26 6.55
N ALA A 21 -0.53 5.38 7.82
CA ALA A 21 0.88 5.40 8.20
C ALA A 21 1.04 4.87 9.63
N GLY A 22 2.16 4.19 9.87
CA GLY A 22 2.43 3.61 11.17
C GLY A 22 3.71 2.80 11.22
N THR A 23 3.78 1.96 12.24
CA THR A 23 4.85 0.98 12.43
C THR A 23 4.23 -0.41 12.42
N ASN A 24 4.81 -1.32 11.64
CA ASN A 24 4.45 -2.74 11.64
C ASN A 24 5.61 -3.54 12.28
N PRO A 25 5.34 -4.51 13.14
CA PRO A 25 6.38 -5.34 13.75
C PRO A 25 7.08 -6.28 12.76
N GLY A 26 6.59 -6.38 11.53
CA GLY A 26 7.17 -7.15 10.43
C GLY A 26 6.49 -8.50 10.17
N TYR A 27 5.68 -9.00 11.09
CA TYR A 27 4.96 -10.27 11.00
C TYR A 27 3.43 -10.12 11.01
N GLU A 28 2.93 -8.94 11.33
CA GLU A 28 1.50 -8.64 11.25
C GLU A 28 1.10 -8.26 9.83
N PRO A 29 -0.14 -8.55 9.40
CA PRO A 29 -0.64 -8.08 8.12
C PRO A 29 -0.52 -6.55 8.00
N LEU A 30 -0.07 -6.08 6.85
CA LEU A 30 -0.09 -4.68 6.48
C LEU A 30 -1.31 -4.44 5.59
N THR A 31 -2.40 -3.97 6.18
CA THR A 31 -3.62 -3.68 5.45
C THR A 31 -3.50 -2.38 4.65
N ILE A 32 -3.62 -2.48 3.33
CA ILE A 32 -3.60 -1.36 2.38
C ILE A 32 -5.00 -0.75 2.25
N LEU A 33 -6.02 -1.60 2.12
CA LEU A 33 -7.41 -1.20 2.03
C LEU A 33 -8.32 -2.26 2.62
N GLN A 34 -9.32 -1.81 3.37
CA GLN A 34 -10.49 -2.61 3.74
C GLN A 34 -11.72 -1.74 3.57
N THR A 35 -12.65 -2.16 2.72
CA THR A 35 -13.90 -1.43 2.44
C THR A 35 -15.06 -2.38 2.17
N LYS A 36 -16.29 -1.87 2.31
CA LYS A 36 -17.55 -2.58 2.00
C LYS A 36 -18.36 -1.76 1.02
N GLY A 37 -19.00 -2.44 0.07
CA GLY A 37 -19.84 -1.86 -0.98
C GLY A 37 -19.44 -2.37 -2.35
N HIS A 38 -19.95 -1.74 -3.40
CA HIS A 38 -19.68 -2.08 -4.79
C HIS A 38 -18.70 -1.07 -5.37
N GLY A 39 -17.63 -1.56 -6.01
CA GLY A 39 -16.61 -0.69 -6.55
C GLY A 39 -15.45 -1.40 -7.24
N HIS A 40 -14.35 -0.68 -7.42
CA HIS A 40 -13.12 -1.24 -7.97
C HIS A 40 -11.88 -0.52 -7.40
N PHE A 41 -10.91 -1.31 -7.00
CA PHE A 41 -9.60 -0.84 -6.57
C PHE A 41 -8.74 -0.53 -7.79
N ILE A 42 -8.11 0.65 -7.78
CA ILE A 42 -7.31 1.15 -8.90
C ILE A 42 -5.84 1.36 -8.58
N GLY A 43 -5.41 1.01 -7.37
CA GLY A 43 -3.98 1.04 -7.05
C GLY A 43 -3.63 1.63 -5.71
N CYS A 44 -2.33 1.61 -5.43
CA CYS A 44 -1.77 2.19 -4.22
C CYS A 44 -0.35 2.69 -4.42
N SER A 45 0.07 3.56 -3.51
CA SER A 45 1.47 3.83 -3.23
C SER A 45 1.83 3.33 -1.83
N LEU A 46 3.07 2.87 -1.65
CA LEU A 46 3.57 2.35 -0.39
C LEU A 46 5.04 2.73 -0.22
N SER A 47 5.33 3.37 0.90
CA SER A 47 6.70 3.67 1.32
C SER A 47 7.01 2.93 2.60
N MET A 48 8.18 2.30 2.67
CA MET A 48 8.59 1.47 3.81
C MET A 48 10.03 1.76 4.20
N GLN A 49 10.32 1.68 5.49
CA GLN A 49 11.67 1.81 6.02
C GLN A 49 11.84 1.01 7.31
N SER A 50 12.88 0.15 7.35
CA SER A 50 13.31 -0.50 8.58
C SER A 50 14.41 0.31 9.30
N TRP A 51 14.51 0.15 10.62
CA TRP A 51 15.62 0.69 11.39
C TRP A 51 16.92 -0.11 11.23
N LEU A 52 16.80 -1.37 10.83
CA LEU A 52 17.97 -2.20 10.62
C LEU A 52 18.59 -1.87 9.25
N PRO A 53 19.84 -1.41 9.19
CA PRO A 53 20.52 -1.15 7.92
C PRO A 53 20.62 -2.42 7.04
N ASN A 54 20.55 -2.24 5.74
CA ASN A 54 20.60 -3.32 4.74
C ASN A 54 19.52 -4.39 4.91
N TYR A 55 18.35 -4.06 5.50
CA TYR A 55 17.25 -4.97 5.68
C TYR A 55 16.08 -4.62 4.76
N LEU A 56 15.84 -5.45 3.78
CA LEU A 56 14.69 -5.37 2.86
C LEU A 56 13.75 -6.58 3.00
N GLY A 57 13.88 -7.37 4.07
CA GLY A 57 13.10 -8.60 4.27
C GLY A 57 11.59 -8.39 4.44
N TYR A 58 11.11 -7.17 4.60
CA TYR A 58 9.69 -6.86 4.53
C TYR A 58 9.12 -6.99 3.11
N LEU A 59 9.97 -6.96 2.06
CA LEU A 59 9.56 -7.19 0.68
C LEU A 59 9.12 -8.65 0.40
N GLU A 60 9.46 -9.59 1.28
CA GLU A 60 8.99 -10.99 1.19
C GLU A 60 7.47 -11.16 1.42
N ALA A 61 6.75 -10.09 1.76
CA ALA A 61 5.32 -10.15 2.05
C ALA A 61 4.50 -10.14 0.75
N PRO A 62 3.95 -11.29 0.27
CA PRO A 62 3.03 -11.27 -0.86
C PRO A 62 1.72 -10.55 -0.52
N GLU A 63 1.03 -10.12 -1.56
CA GLU A 63 -0.33 -9.64 -1.44
C GLU A 63 -1.32 -10.80 -1.22
N PHE A 64 -2.29 -10.55 -0.35
CA PHE A 64 -3.49 -11.35 -0.14
C PHE A 64 -4.70 -10.45 -0.34
N ILE A 65 -5.45 -10.70 -1.41
CA ILE A 65 -6.64 -9.93 -1.74
C ILE A 65 -7.86 -10.81 -1.57
N TYR A 66 -8.85 -10.32 -0.83
CA TYR A 66 -10.10 -10.97 -0.54
C TYR A 66 -11.23 -10.15 -1.16
N ILE A 67 -11.96 -10.73 -2.11
CA ILE A 67 -13.03 -10.09 -2.85
C ILE A 67 -14.36 -10.74 -2.45
N ASP A 68 -15.32 -9.91 -2.01
CA ASP A 68 -16.67 -10.32 -1.63
C ASP A 68 -16.71 -11.41 -0.55
N THR A 69 -15.73 -11.37 0.35
CA THR A 69 -15.64 -12.26 1.51
C THR A 69 -14.94 -11.58 2.69
N GLU A 70 -15.37 -11.90 3.89
CA GLU A 70 -14.68 -11.55 5.14
C GLU A 70 -13.87 -12.72 5.69
N ASP A 71 -14.03 -13.91 5.10
CA ASP A 71 -13.27 -15.10 5.47
C ASP A 71 -11.86 -15.02 4.88
N LYS A 72 -10.90 -14.75 5.74
CA LYS A 72 -9.47 -14.65 5.39
C LYS A 72 -8.77 -16.01 5.27
N SER A 73 -9.49 -17.13 5.37
CA SER A 73 -8.89 -18.46 5.23
C SER A 73 -8.50 -18.78 3.78
N VAL A 74 -9.23 -18.22 2.81
CA VAL A 74 -8.98 -18.45 1.38
C VAL A 74 -9.00 -17.11 0.63
N PRO A 75 -7.84 -16.55 0.30
CA PRO A 75 -7.77 -15.33 -0.50
C PRO A 75 -8.21 -15.57 -1.94
N THR A 76 -8.78 -14.55 -2.57
CA THR A 76 -9.15 -14.58 -3.99
C THR A 76 -7.93 -14.45 -4.89
N ILE A 77 -6.97 -13.61 -4.50
CA ILE A 77 -5.71 -13.41 -5.22
C ILE A 77 -4.57 -13.52 -4.22
N VAL A 78 -3.50 -14.22 -4.60
CA VAL A 78 -2.26 -14.33 -3.84
C VAL A 78 -1.09 -14.09 -4.78
N GLY A 79 -0.17 -13.24 -4.39
CA GLY A 79 1.08 -13.03 -5.10
C GLY A 79 2.25 -13.83 -4.53
N SER A 80 3.46 -13.46 -4.93
CA SER A 80 4.71 -14.12 -4.55
C SER A 80 5.60 -13.27 -3.64
N GLY A 81 5.51 -11.96 -3.72
CA GLY A 81 6.26 -11.00 -2.92
C GLY A 81 5.76 -9.60 -3.12
N LEU A 82 6.04 -8.73 -2.17
CA LEU A 82 5.61 -7.34 -2.23
C LEU A 82 6.20 -6.61 -3.43
N GLU A 83 7.50 -6.83 -3.72
CA GLU A 83 8.15 -6.26 -4.89
C GLU A 83 7.55 -6.75 -6.21
N ASP A 84 7.07 -8.00 -6.24
CA ASP A 84 6.43 -8.59 -7.43
C ASP A 84 5.10 -7.91 -7.72
N TYR A 85 4.32 -7.60 -6.68
CA TYR A 85 3.10 -6.80 -6.83
C TYR A 85 3.40 -5.44 -7.50
N PHE A 86 4.50 -4.79 -7.16
CA PHE A 86 4.92 -3.52 -7.75
C PHE A 86 5.74 -3.68 -9.05
N ASN A 87 5.64 -4.85 -9.70
CA ASN A 87 6.29 -5.18 -10.97
C ASN A 87 7.83 -5.09 -10.94
N GLY A 88 8.43 -5.38 -9.81
CA GLY A 88 9.86 -5.59 -9.65
C GLY A 88 10.17 -7.02 -9.24
N GLY A 89 11.43 -7.39 -9.20
CA GLY A 89 11.85 -8.70 -8.74
C GLY A 89 13.17 -8.61 -7.99
N TRP A 90 13.46 -9.64 -7.16
CA TRP A 90 14.69 -9.71 -6.38
C TRP A 90 15.01 -8.40 -5.64
N TYR A 91 14.03 -7.90 -4.88
CA TYR A 91 14.12 -6.65 -4.12
C TYR A 91 14.47 -5.45 -5.01
N PHE A 92 13.88 -5.36 -6.21
CA PHE A 92 14.16 -4.32 -7.20
C PHE A 92 15.66 -4.27 -7.54
N ARG A 93 16.25 -5.42 -7.87
CA ARG A 93 17.70 -5.56 -8.12
C ARG A 93 18.23 -4.56 -9.13
N GLU A 94 17.45 -4.23 -10.16
CA GLU A 94 17.84 -3.31 -11.23
C GLU A 94 17.79 -1.82 -10.80
N GLY A 95 17.38 -1.53 -9.56
CA GLY A 95 17.36 -0.18 -9.01
C GLY A 95 16.03 0.55 -9.17
N GLU A 96 16.12 1.87 -9.10
CA GLU A 96 14.98 2.78 -9.19
C GLU A 96 14.48 2.90 -10.62
N PHE A 97 13.16 2.98 -10.79
CA PHE A 97 12.51 3.27 -12.06
C PHE A 97 11.15 3.94 -11.85
N CYS A 98 10.70 4.69 -12.85
CA CYS A 98 9.39 5.33 -12.86
C CYS A 98 8.72 5.07 -14.21
N GLY A 99 7.62 4.31 -14.19
CA GLY A 99 6.72 4.11 -15.31
C GLY A 99 5.42 4.89 -15.15
N GLU A 100 4.54 4.80 -16.13
CA GLU A 100 3.25 5.48 -16.10
C GLU A 100 2.34 4.89 -15.02
N LEU A 101 2.25 3.57 -14.93
CA LEU A 101 1.33 2.85 -14.04
C LEU A 101 2.02 2.18 -12.84
N HIS A 102 3.34 2.07 -12.84
CA HIS A 102 4.08 1.48 -11.72
C HIS A 102 5.52 1.99 -11.68
N GLY A 103 6.12 1.95 -10.51
CA GLY A 103 7.49 2.36 -10.34
C GLY A 103 8.00 2.24 -8.91
N VAL A 104 9.31 2.38 -8.79
CA VAL A 104 10.06 2.41 -7.54
C VAL A 104 10.94 3.66 -7.53
N PRO A 105 10.37 4.83 -7.20
CA PRO A 105 11.10 6.10 -7.22
C PRO A 105 12.19 6.21 -6.15
N ILE A 106 12.15 5.38 -5.12
CA ILE A 106 13.16 5.34 -4.06
C ILE A 106 13.50 3.90 -3.75
N LYS A 107 14.80 3.58 -3.82
CA LYS A 107 15.39 2.35 -3.30
C LYS A 107 16.75 2.66 -2.67
N ASP A 108 16.80 2.72 -1.34
CA ASP A 108 18.03 2.89 -0.58
C ASP A 108 18.24 1.68 0.35
N PRO A 109 18.98 0.65 -0.10
CA PRO A 109 19.24 -0.54 0.72
C PRO A 109 20.01 -0.23 1.99
N LEU A 110 20.93 0.74 1.99
CA LEU A 110 21.71 1.11 3.17
C LEU A 110 20.84 1.66 4.28
N ARG A 111 19.83 2.44 3.90
CA ARG A 111 18.82 2.98 4.83
C ARG A 111 17.60 2.07 4.97
N SER A 112 17.59 0.93 4.27
CA SER A 112 16.45 0.00 4.26
C SER A 112 15.14 0.68 3.85
N MET A 113 15.19 1.53 2.84
CA MET A 113 14.08 2.34 2.34
C MET A 113 13.68 1.91 0.94
N VAL A 114 12.35 1.80 0.73
CA VAL A 114 11.76 1.63 -0.59
C VAL A 114 10.46 2.43 -0.66
N SER A 115 10.24 3.12 -1.77
CA SER A 115 8.96 3.73 -2.11
C SER A 115 8.49 3.22 -3.46
N MET A 116 7.25 2.80 -3.54
CA MET A 116 6.70 2.07 -4.69
C MET A 116 5.29 2.56 -4.99
N TYR A 117 4.85 2.42 -6.24
CA TYR A 117 3.46 2.64 -6.62
C TYR A 117 3.05 1.68 -7.74
N ARG A 118 1.76 1.33 -7.75
CA ARG A 118 1.10 0.62 -8.86
C ARG A 118 -0.33 1.10 -9.01
N TYR A 119 -0.71 1.40 -10.24
CA TYR A 119 -2.07 1.75 -10.64
C TYR A 119 -2.61 0.71 -11.60
N HIS A 120 -3.85 0.28 -11.35
CA HIS A 120 -4.60 -0.71 -12.13
C HIS A 120 -5.60 0.02 -13.03
N GLU A 121 -5.10 0.70 -14.07
CA GLU A 121 -5.96 1.48 -14.97
C GLU A 121 -6.78 0.57 -15.88
N GLN A 122 -6.16 -0.48 -16.43
CA GLN A 122 -6.80 -1.40 -17.37
C GLN A 122 -7.21 -2.73 -16.72
N ASP A 123 -6.67 -3.03 -15.55
CA ASP A 123 -6.85 -4.27 -14.78
C ASP A 123 -7.42 -4.00 -13.39
N ALA A 124 -8.31 -3.01 -13.27
CA ALA A 124 -8.94 -2.65 -12.00
C ALA A 124 -9.59 -3.87 -11.32
N ILE A 125 -9.38 -4.00 -10.02
CA ILE A 125 -9.88 -5.15 -9.26
C ILE A 125 -11.28 -4.84 -8.74
N CYS A 126 -12.28 -5.43 -9.37
CA CYS A 126 -13.70 -5.18 -9.06
C CYS A 126 -14.15 -5.99 -7.83
N PHE A 127 -15.08 -5.41 -7.06
CA PHE A 127 -15.74 -6.06 -5.93
C PHE A 127 -17.21 -5.61 -5.85
N ASN A 128 -18.10 -6.47 -5.35
CA ASN A 128 -19.53 -6.19 -5.26
C ASN A 128 -20.02 -5.95 -3.82
N GLU A 129 -19.37 -6.56 -2.82
CA GLU A 129 -19.80 -6.49 -1.42
C GLU A 129 -18.68 -6.02 -0.50
N SER A 130 -17.45 -6.49 -0.74
CA SER A 130 -16.31 -6.15 0.10
C SER A 130 -14.96 -6.34 -0.60
N PHE A 131 -13.97 -5.60 -0.13
CA PHE A 131 -12.60 -5.69 -0.60
C PHE A 131 -11.63 -5.54 0.57
N ILE A 132 -10.70 -6.50 0.69
CA ILE A 132 -9.59 -6.44 1.65
C ILE A 132 -8.30 -6.71 0.92
N PHE A 133 -7.30 -5.89 1.16
CA PHE A 133 -5.96 -6.03 0.60
C PHE A 133 -4.94 -5.95 1.72
N ASP A 134 -4.27 -7.06 1.99
CA ASP A 134 -3.21 -7.20 2.98
C ASP A 134 -1.90 -7.63 2.32
N PHE A 135 -0.76 -7.10 2.77
CA PHE A 135 0.55 -7.73 2.59
C PHE A 135 0.87 -8.54 3.84
N ILE A 136 1.20 -9.83 3.69
CA ILE A 136 1.45 -10.75 4.81
C ILE A 136 2.80 -11.42 4.63
N ASN A 137 3.75 -11.14 5.53
CA ASN A 137 5.07 -11.75 5.47
C ASN A 137 5.00 -13.23 5.91
N PRO A 138 5.43 -14.19 5.08
CA PRO A 138 5.36 -15.62 5.40
C PRO A 138 6.44 -16.07 6.40
N ARG A 139 7.40 -15.21 6.70
CA ARG A 139 8.49 -15.51 7.63
C ARG A 139 7.98 -15.53 9.06
N LYS A 140 8.66 -16.32 9.91
CA LYS A 140 8.36 -16.37 11.35
C LYS A 140 8.72 -15.04 12.01
N PRO A 141 8.06 -14.66 13.12
CA PRO A 141 8.30 -13.39 13.81
C PRO A 141 9.77 -13.10 14.12
N GLU A 142 10.54 -14.11 14.54
CA GLU A 142 11.96 -13.98 14.85
C GLU A 142 12.85 -13.67 13.64
N GLN A 143 12.35 -13.91 12.43
CA GLN A 143 13.03 -13.66 11.16
C GLN A 143 12.67 -12.31 10.55
N THR A 144 11.64 -11.65 11.09
CA THR A 144 11.18 -10.34 10.63
C THR A 144 11.78 -9.20 11.45
N ARG A 145 11.64 -7.99 10.98
CA ARG A 145 12.06 -6.78 11.69
C ARG A 145 11.00 -5.70 11.54
N PRO A 146 10.80 -4.88 12.56
CA PRO A 146 9.88 -3.75 12.47
C PRO A 146 10.27 -2.77 11.37
N PHE A 147 9.26 -2.18 10.78
CA PHE A 147 9.41 -1.11 9.79
C PHE A 147 8.33 -0.04 9.98
N LYS A 148 8.66 1.18 9.61
CA LYS A 148 7.70 2.26 9.39
C LYS A 148 7.14 2.14 7.99
N PHE A 149 5.89 2.55 7.81
CA PHE A 149 5.25 2.63 6.51
C PHE A 149 4.36 3.85 6.38
N SER A 150 4.13 4.25 5.15
CA SER A 150 3.02 5.10 4.74
C SER A 150 2.45 4.56 3.43
N SER A 151 1.13 4.52 3.32
CA SER A 151 0.43 4.07 2.13
C SER A 151 -0.68 5.02 1.74
N ALA A 152 -0.99 5.06 0.45
CA ALA A 152 -2.22 5.65 -0.06
C ALA A 152 -2.88 4.65 -1.00
N ALA A 153 -4.10 4.25 -0.69
CA ALA A 153 -4.92 3.38 -1.51
C ALA A 153 -5.95 4.21 -2.28
N PHE A 154 -6.22 3.83 -3.52
CA PHE A 154 -7.14 4.53 -4.43
C PHE A 154 -8.17 3.57 -4.98
N TRP A 155 -9.46 3.96 -4.92
CA TRP A 155 -10.54 3.15 -5.46
C TRP A 155 -11.75 4.00 -5.83
N TYR A 156 -12.62 3.45 -6.66
CA TYR A 156 -13.95 4.00 -6.91
C TYR A 156 -15.01 3.13 -6.24
N GLN A 157 -16.07 3.75 -5.76
CA GLN A 157 -17.19 3.06 -5.12
C GLN A 157 -18.52 3.75 -5.46
N ASP A 158 -19.62 2.98 -5.49
CA ASP A 158 -20.97 3.47 -5.83
C ASP A 158 -21.47 4.54 -4.88
N LYS A 159 -21.08 4.50 -3.61
CA LYS A 159 -21.48 5.45 -2.56
C LYS A 159 -20.27 6.11 -1.93
N ALA A 160 -20.46 7.36 -1.49
CA ALA A 160 -19.50 8.00 -0.60
C ALA A 160 -19.53 7.28 0.77
N VAL A 161 -18.38 6.71 1.16
CA VAL A 161 -18.23 6.04 2.45
C VAL A 161 -17.39 6.94 3.35
N PRO A 162 -17.88 7.29 4.56
CA PRO A 162 -17.05 8.00 5.51
C PRO A 162 -15.89 7.10 5.91
N LEU A 163 -14.68 7.62 5.75
CA LEU A 163 -13.48 6.90 6.19
C LEU A 163 -13.45 6.91 7.73
N ALA A 164 -13.30 5.73 8.33
CA ALA A 164 -13.09 5.58 9.77
C ALA A 164 -11.72 6.14 10.22
N PHE A 165 -10.94 6.60 9.29
CA PHE A 165 -9.57 7.07 9.48
C PHE A 165 -9.55 8.58 9.73
N LYS A 166 -8.90 8.99 10.82
CA LYS A 166 -8.54 10.39 11.05
C LYS A 166 -7.13 10.62 10.52
N LEU A 167 -6.96 11.67 9.72
CA LEU A 167 -5.63 12.11 9.35
C LEU A 167 -4.78 12.28 10.62
N PRO A 168 -3.53 11.80 10.62
CA PRO A 168 -2.62 12.04 11.72
C PRO A 168 -2.48 13.55 12.02
N GLU A 169 -2.17 13.88 13.26
CA GLU A 169 -1.76 15.24 13.66
C GLU A 169 -0.67 15.76 12.72
N LYS A 170 -0.68 17.07 12.43
CA LYS A 170 0.25 17.72 11.50
C LYS A 170 1.72 17.34 11.77
N GLU A 171 2.08 17.24 13.04
CA GLU A 171 3.42 16.88 13.51
C GLU A 171 3.82 15.45 13.15
N LYS A 172 2.84 14.55 12.97
CA LYS A 172 3.02 13.15 12.54
C LYS A 172 3.04 12.97 11.03
N LEU A 173 2.68 14.02 10.27
CA LEU A 173 2.79 14.07 8.81
C LEU A 173 4.18 14.56 8.35
N VAL A 174 5.09 14.82 9.29
CA VAL A 174 6.47 15.20 8.99
C VAL A 174 7.16 14.02 8.27
N ASP A 175 7.90 14.38 7.24
CA ASP A 175 8.72 13.47 6.45
C ASP A 175 9.72 12.72 7.36
N TRP A 176 9.37 11.49 7.70
CA TRP A 176 10.18 10.63 8.56
C TRP A 176 11.48 10.15 7.88
N TYR A 177 11.63 10.33 6.57
CA TYR A 177 12.88 10.11 5.86
C TYR A 177 13.97 11.10 6.29
N ARG A 178 13.61 12.29 6.75
CA ARG A 178 14.54 13.27 7.29
C ARG A 178 14.99 12.98 8.73
N MET A 179 14.23 12.21 9.49
CA MET A 179 14.52 11.97 10.91
C MET A 179 15.79 11.15 11.16
N ARG A 180 16.36 10.50 10.14
CA ARG A 180 17.58 9.70 10.31
C ARG A 180 18.88 10.48 10.23
N ASP A 181 18.90 11.62 9.59
CA ASP A 181 20.11 12.45 9.53
C ASP A 181 20.41 13.10 10.89
N THR A 182 19.42 13.17 11.79
CA THR A 182 19.58 13.68 13.16
C THR A 182 19.90 12.60 14.19
N ASP A 183 19.51 11.34 13.96
CA ASP A 183 19.76 10.22 14.90
C ASP A 183 21.23 9.75 14.87
N HIS A 184 22.03 10.18 13.89
CA HIS A 184 23.46 9.88 13.80
C HIS A 184 24.35 10.93 14.48
N GLN A 185 23.75 11.95 15.11
CA GLN A 185 24.46 12.99 15.81
C GLN A 185 24.34 12.92 17.34
N ALA A 186 23.78 11.82 17.87
CA ALA A 186 23.68 11.59 19.30
C ALA A 186 24.62 10.46 19.75
#